data_f3267a3b96527dc1d978647a3c8f0bb9
#
_entry.id   f3267a3b96527dc1d978647a3c8f0bb9
#
_cell.length_a   1.000
_cell.length_b   1.000
_cell.length_c   1.000
_cell.angle_alpha   90.00
_cell.angle_beta   90.00
_cell.angle_gamma   90.00
#
_symmetry.space_group_name_H-M   'P 1'
#
loop_
_entity.id
_entity.type
_entity.pdbx_description
1 polymer ?
#
loop_
_entity_poly.entity_id
_entity_poly.type
_entity_poly.pdbx_seq_one_letter_code
_entity_poly.pdbx_strand_id
1 'polypeptide(L)'
;TVPLDMTAVEKRAYFNVANGYWLRKNRVYMVESPIADALAMGVDLDDPTGNMVVNMGAQSTEMSIITGGRIIISKKIPIGGRQMNESICTEIRKRYNLQLGTRTAKRLKMVMGRLSDQRKGVRKVVGIDCISGLPREEVISSYVVNDGIMNCVNEIASEMKTFLERIPPQISYHIAKQGIYITGGSTRLPYLDKYLASYTGFTFNMSDLYEKSAVSGLEKIIKNKELRKWAMPVKQRKL
;
A
#
# COMPACT_ATOMS: atom_id res chain seq x y z
N THR A 1 7.77 4.89 11.34
CA THR A 1 8.21 5.02 9.93
C THR A 1 7.79 6.35 9.35
N VAL A 2 8.50 6.80 8.32
CA VAL A 2 8.18 8.01 7.55
C VAL A 2 8.12 7.68 6.06
N PRO A 3 7.19 8.28 5.29
CA PRO A 3 7.16 8.18 3.83
C PRO A 3 8.45 8.75 3.20
N LEU A 4 8.77 8.28 1.98
CA LEU A 4 9.97 8.73 1.26
C LEU A 4 9.89 10.17 0.75
N ASP A 5 8.70 10.57 0.30
CA ASP A 5 8.43 11.85 -0.34
C ASP A 5 8.28 13.03 0.64
N MET A 6 8.66 12.83 1.90
CA MET A 6 8.59 13.88 2.91
C MET A 6 9.70 14.91 2.77
N THR A 7 9.31 16.17 2.79
CA THR A 7 10.23 17.31 2.90
C THR A 7 10.93 17.33 4.25
N ALA A 8 12.05 18.05 4.35
CA ALA A 8 12.75 18.24 5.62
C ALA A 8 11.87 18.89 6.70
N VAL A 9 10.94 19.75 6.30
CA VAL A 9 9.99 20.42 7.20
C VAL A 9 8.98 19.41 7.77
N GLU A 10 8.40 18.57 6.92
CA GLU A 10 7.48 17.52 7.34
C GLU A 10 8.15 16.49 8.24
N LYS A 11 9.36 16.02 7.89
CA LYS A 11 10.16 15.13 8.75
C LYS A 11 10.36 15.75 10.14
N ARG A 12 10.61 17.06 10.20
CA ARG A 12 10.76 17.80 11.47
C ARG A 12 9.44 17.89 12.25
N ALA A 13 8.31 18.09 11.56
CA ALA A 13 6.99 18.11 12.19
C ALA A 13 6.65 16.73 12.82
N TYR A 14 6.88 15.64 12.12
CA TYR A 14 6.73 14.28 12.66
C TYR A 14 7.62 14.03 13.85
N PHE A 15 8.89 14.48 13.80
CA PHE A 15 9.80 14.38 14.92
C PHE A 15 9.28 15.13 16.16
N ASN A 16 8.79 16.35 15.96
CA ASN A 16 8.27 17.17 17.06
C ASN A 16 7.04 16.52 17.71
N VAL A 17 6.16 15.92 16.94
CA VAL A 17 5.01 15.15 17.46
C VAL A 17 5.50 13.95 18.28
N ALA A 18 6.46 13.18 17.76
CA ALA A 18 7.00 12.01 18.44
C ALA A 18 7.85 12.37 19.66
N ASN A 19 8.53 13.53 19.65
CA ASN A 19 9.37 14.03 20.73
C ASN A 19 8.62 14.91 21.74
N GLY A 20 7.29 14.93 21.67
CA GLY A 20 6.43 15.70 22.57
C GLY A 20 6.62 15.35 24.04
N TYR A 21 5.87 16.00 24.92
CA TYR A 21 6.02 16.08 26.37
C TYR A 21 6.38 14.76 27.11
N TRP A 22 5.93 13.61 26.55
CA TRP A 22 6.10 12.30 27.15
C TRP A 22 7.44 11.60 26.83
N LEU A 23 8.14 12.02 25.74
CA LEU A 23 9.32 11.33 25.21
C LEU A 23 10.63 12.12 25.39
N ARG A 24 10.62 13.22 26.12
CA ARG A 24 11.81 14.11 26.29
C ARG A 24 13.13 13.41 26.71
N LYS A 25 13.04 12.24 27.32
CA LYS A 25 14.21 11.45 27.76
C LYS A 25 14.64 10.38 26.76
N ASN A 26 13.84 10.12 25.73
CA ASN A 26 14.06 9.03 24.77
C ASN A 26 14.64 9.58 23.46
N ARG A 27 15.54 8.82 22.86
CA ARG A 27 16.06 9.12 21.52
C ARG A 27 15.01 8.69 20.48
N VAL A 28 14.59 9.63 19.63
CA VAL A 28 13.68 9.36 18.51
C VAL A 28 14.51 9.13 17.26
N TYR A 29 14.23 8.06 16.57
CA TYR A 29 14.80 7.70 15.27
C TYR A 29 13.71 7.60 14.23
N MET A 30 14.03 7.85 12.97
CA MET A 30 13.14 7.69 11.83
C MET A 30 13.65 6.60 10.92
N VAL A 31 12.74 5.80 10.38
CA VAL A 31 13.03 4.79 9.37
C VAL A 31 12.11 5.03 8.17
N GLU A 32 12.64 4.99 6.97
CA GLU A 32 11.84 5.10 5.75
C GLU A 32 10.95 3.87 5.59
N SER A 33 9.66 4.09 5.24
CA SER A 33 8.67 3.01 5.19
C SER A 33 9.09 1.83 4.34
N PRO A 34 9.66 1.98 3.12
CA PRO A 34 10.09 0.85 2.31
C PRO A 34 11.21 0.03 2.94
N ILE A 35 12.10 0.65 3.72
CA ILE A 35 13.16 -0.06 4.47
C ILE A 35 12.54 -0.95 5.54
N ALA A 36 11.58 -0.42 6.30
CA ALA A 36 10.89 -1.20 7.31
C ALA A 36 10.09 -2.35 6.69
N ASP A 37 9.39 -2.11 5.58
CA ASP A 37 8.63 -3.13 4.86
C ASP A 37 9.55 -4.23 4.29
N ALA A 38 10.68 -3.87 3.69
CA ALA A 38 11.67 -4.80 3.19
C ALA A 38 12.22 -5.71 4.31
N LEU A 39 12.63 -5.13 5.42
CA LEU A 39 13.10 -5.88 6.59
C LEU A 39 12.03 -6.81 7.15
N ALA A 40 10.78 -6.36 7.20
CA ALA A 40 9.66 -7.20 7.64
C ALA A 40 9.53 -8.46 6.80
N MET A 41 9.70 -8.34 5.49
CA MET A 41 9.60 -9.42 4.51
C MET A 41 10.89 -10.26 4.39
N GLY A 42 11.94 -9.92 5.14
CA GLY A 42 13.21 -10.65 5.11
C GLY A 42 14.08 -10.36 3.89
N VAL A 43 13.85 -9.22 3.23
CA VAL A 43 14.67 -8.77 2.10
C VAL A 43 16.05 -8.34 2.60
N ASP A 44 17.09 -8.80 1.94
CA ASP A 44 18.45 -8.32 2.18
C ASP A 44 18.60 -6.91 1.59
N LEU A 45 18.75 -5.91 2.46
CA LEU A 45 18.91 -4.52 2.04
C LEU A 45 20.28 -4.20 1.48
N ASP A 46 21.30 -4.95 1.86
CA ASP A 46 22.68 -4.76 1.41
C ASP A 46 22.95 -5.43 0.05
N ASP A 47 21.99 -6.20 -0.48
CA ASP A 47 22.09 -6.84 -1.78
C ASP A 47 22.37 -5.82 -2.90
N PRO A 48 23.51 -5.91 -3.60
CA PRO A 48 23.85 -4.98 -4.66
C PRO A 48 23.04 -5.17 -5.95
N THR A 49 22.36 -6.32 -6.10
CA THR A 49 21.60 -6.64 -7.31
C THR A 49 20.24 -5.95 -7.37
N GLY A 50 19.71 -5.55 -6.22
CA GLY A 50 18.52 -4.73 -6.09
C GLY A 50 17.22 -5.52 -5.93
N ASN A 51 16.37 -5.03 -5.05
CA ASN A 51 15.06 -5.60 -4.73
C ASN A 51 13.96 -4.55 -4.92
N MET A 52 12.79 -4.95 -5.41
CA MET A 52 11.62 -4.09 -5.50
C MET A 52 10.64 -4.40 -4.38
N VAL A 53 10.26 -3.35 -3.64
CA VAL A 53 9.27 -3.42 -2.57
C VAL A 53 8.10 -2.50 -2.92
N VAL A 54 6.89 -3.03 -2.78
CA VAL A 54 5.63 -2.31 -3.04
C VAL A 54 4.77 -2.36 -1.80
N ASN A 55 4.30 -1.20 -1.33
CA ASN A 55 3.33 -1.10 -0.24
C ASN A 55 2.00 -0.55 -0.79
N MET A 56 0.97 -1.39 -0.83
CA MET A 56 -0.39 -1.01 -1.20
C MET A 56 -1.19 -0.64 0.05
N GLY A 57 -1.06 0.60 0.47
CA GLY A 57 -1.66 1.15 1.68
C GLY A 57 -3.14 1.54 1.55
N ALA A 58 -3.61 2.31 2.53
CA ALA A 58 -4.97 2.84 2.53
C ALA A 58 -5.14 4.09 1.66
N GLN A 59 -4.13 4.96 1.62
CA GLN A 59 -4.18 6.25 0.90
C GLN A 59 -3.37 6.24 -0.39
N SER A 60 -2.31 5.47 -0.43
CA SER A 60 -1.35 5.44 -1.54
C SER A 60 -0.79 4.05 -1.75
N THR A 61 -0.21 3.84 -2.93
CA THR A 61 0.67 2.74 -3.24
C THR A 61 2.07 3.31 -3.45
N GLU A 62 3.04 2.78 -2.71
CA GLU A 62 4.46 3.18 -2.78
C GLU A 62 5.28 2.05 -3.37
N MET A 63 6.10 2.37 -4.36
CA MET A 63 7.01 1.44 -5.06
C MET A 63 8.44 1.93 -4.85
N SER A 64 9.35 1.04 -4.51
CA SER A 64 10.75 1.41 -4.23
C SER A 64 11.70 0.33 -4.68
N ILE A 65 12.84 0.74 -5.25
CA ILE A 65 13.97 -0.12 -5.55
C ILE A 65 15.04 0.13 -4.49
N ILE A 66 15.46 -0.93 -3.84
CA ILE A 66 16.48 -0.92 -2.79
C ILE A 66 17.66 -1.74 -3.30
N THR A 67 18.87 -1.16 -3.29
CA THR A 67 20.11 -1.83 -3.68
C THR A 67 21.27 -1.27 -2.87
N GLY A 68 22.19 -2.14 -2.46
CA GLY A 68 23.40 -1.75 -1.71
C GLY A 68 23.09 -0.84 -0.51
N GLY A 69 22.01 -1.11 0.18
CA GLY A 69 21.61 -0.35 1.34
C GLY A 69 20.96 1.01 1.08
N ARG A 70 20.51 1.28 -0.12
CA ARG A 70 19.92 2.59 -0.48
C ARG A 70 18.66 2.42 -1.34
N ILE A 71 17.72 3.32 -1.17
CA ILE A 71 16.60 3.46 -2.09
C ILE A 71 17.07 4.31 -3.25
N ILE A 72 17.16 3.71 -4.44
CA ILE A 72 17.69 4.37 -5.64
C ILE A 72 16.60 5.00 -6.50
N ILE A 73 15.43 4.37 -6.56
CA ILE A 73 14.27 4.84 -7.30
C ILE A 73 13.04 4.60 -6.43
N SER A 74 12.15 5.56 -6.37
CA SER A 74 10.86 5.39 -5.71
C SER A 74 9.76 6.16 -6.43
N LYS A 75 8.53 5.66 -6.31
CA LYS A 75 7.33 6.33 -6.81
C LYS A 75 6.19 6.08 -5.84
N LYS A 76 5.44 7.13 -5.56
CA LYS A 76 4.20 7.08 -4.79
C LYS A 76 3.06 7.54 -5.68
N ILE A 77 1.99 6.77 -5.69
CA ILE A 77 0.75 7.11 -6.38
C ILE A 77 -0.37 7.25 -5.34
N PRO A 78 -1.26 8.26 -5.47
CA PRO A 78 -2.31 8.54 -4.49
C PRO A 78 -3.50 7.57 -4.62
N ILE A 79 -3.23 6.30 -4.91
CA ILE A 79 -4.24 5.26 -5.08
C ILE A 79 -3.99 4.15 -4.06
N GLY A 80 -5.01 3.90 -3.24
CA GLY A 80 -4.98 2.88 -2.22
C GLY A 80 -6.38 2.41 -1.85
N GLY A 81 -6.50 1.77 -0.70
CA GLY A 81 -7.75 1.17 -0.26
C GLY A 81 -8.91 2.15 -0.06
N ARG A 82 -8.65 3.46 0.12
CA ARG A 82 -9.69 4.50 0.22
C ARG A 82 -10.29 4.81 -1.14
N GLN A 83 -9.46 5.01 -2.15
CA GLN A 83 -9.89 5.25 -3.52
C GLN A 83 -10.72 4.06 -4.05
N MET A 84 -10.33 2.83 -3.71
CA MET A 84 -11.14 1.65 -4.01
C MET A 84 -12.53 1.73 -3.37
N ASN A 85 -12.66 2.20 -2.12
CA ASN A 85 -13.96 2.36 -1.47
C ASN A 85 -14.80 3.44 -2.16
N GLU A 86 -14.20 4.56 -2.54
CA GLU A 86 -14.85 5.66 -3.25
C GLU A 86 -15.29 5.24 -4.66
N SER A 87 -14.46 4.48 -5.37
CA SER A 87 -14.79 3.91 -6.67
C SER A 87 -15.96 2.94 -6.58
N ILE A 88 -16.02 2.09 -5.55
CA ILE A 88 -17.18 1.21 -5.28
C ILE A 88 -18.44 2.05 -5.06
N CYS A 89 -18.39 3.12 -4.23
CA CYS A 89 -19.53 4.01 -4.04
C CYS A 89 -20.00 4.62 -5.37
N THR A 90 -19.06 5.03 -6.21
CA THR A 90 -19.35 5.61 -7.53
C THR A 90 -20.04 4.60 -8.47
N GLU A 91 -19.54 3.35 -8.53
CA GLU A 91 -20.14 2.31 -9.36
C GLU A 91 -21.55 1.92 -8.88
N ILE A 92 -21.75 1.85 -7.55
CA ILE A 92 -23.07 1.57 -6.97
C ILE A 92 -24.03 2.74 -7.27
N ARG A 93 -23.59 3.98 -7.13
CA ARG A 93 -24.39 5.16 -7.46
C ARG A 93 -24.82 5.17 -8.93
N LYS A 94 -23.88 4.87 -9.83
CA LYS A 94 -24.17 4.81 -11.29
C LYS A 94 -25.21 3.76 -11.66
N ARG A 95 -25.12 2.56 -11.05
CA ARG A 95 -25.94 1.42 -11.47
C ARG A 95 -27.26 1.29 -10.72
N TYR A 96 -27.29 1.71 -9.47
CA TYR A 96 -28.45 1.54 -8.59
C TYR A 96 -29.11 2.86 -8.17
N ASN A 97 -28.58 4.02 -8.58
CA ASN A 97 -28.98 5.32 -8.06
C ASN A 97 -28.98 5.37 -6.52
N LEU A 98 -28.04 4.68 -5.89
CA LEU A 98 -27.94 4.53 -4.45
C LEU A 98 -26.64 5.14 -3.94
N GLN A 99 -26.73 6.10 -3.04
CA GLN A 99 -25.58 6.67 -2.37
C GLN A 99 -25.23 5.85 -1.12
N LEU A 100 -24.01 5.30 -1.08
CA LEU A 100 -23.47 4.58 0.07
C LEU A 100 -22.39 5.39 0.79
N GLY A 101 -22.31 5.17 2.11
CA GLY A 101 -21.17 5.64 2.87
C GLY A 101 -19.91 4.78 2.62
N THR A 102 -18.73 5.41 2.67
CA THR A 102 -17.42 4.74 2.42
C THR A 102 -17.15 3.58 3.40
N ARG A 103 -17.73 3.61 4.60
CA ARG A 103 -17.64 2.48 5.56
C ARG A 103 -18.37 1.24 5.05
N THR A 104 -19.55 1.42 4.44
CA THR A 104 -20.32 0.32 3.83
C THR A 104 -19.57 -0.23 2.62
N ALA A 105 -19.05 0.64 1.75
CA ALA A 105 -18.21 0.23 0.61
C ALA A 105 -16.97 -0.54 1.07
N LYS A 106 -16.29 -0.11 2.14
CA LYS A 106 -15.18 -0.85 2.74
C LYS A 106 -15.60 -2.26 3.18
N ARG A 107 -16.76 -2.43 3.82
CA ARG A 107 -17.28 -3.75 4.22
C ARG A 107 -17.58 -4.62 3.00
N LEU A 108 -18.20 -4.07 1.95
CA LEU A 108 -18.45 -4.76 0.70
C LEU A 108 -17.13 -5.22 0.06
N LYS A 109 -16.11 -4.35 -0.01
CA LYS A 109 -14.77 -4.70 -0.49
C LYS A 109 -14.16 -5.87 0.27
N MET A 110 -14.22 -5.86 1.60
CA MET A 110 -13.64 -6.91 2.44
C MET A 110 -14.32 -8.26 2.30
N VAL A 111 -15.64 -8.28 2.03
CA VAL A 111 -16.43 -9.51 1.96
C VAL A 111 -16.56 -10.05 0.55
N MET A 112 -16.64 -9.16 -0.45
CA MET A 112 -16.98 -9.50 -1.83
C MET A 112 -15.87 -9.15 -2.82
N GLY A 113 -14.87 -8.36 -2.42
CA GLY A 113 -13.75 -7.96 -3.27
C GLY A 113 -12.90 -9.17 -3.66
N ARG A 114 -12.71 -9.40 -4.97
CA ARG A 114 -11.94 -10.51 -5.52
C ARG A 114 -11.52 -10.22 -6.96
N LEU A 115 -10.26 -10.45 -7.28
CA LEU A 115 -9.72 -10.25 -8.63
C LEU A 115 -9.67 -11.58 -9.40
N SER A 116 -10.82 -12.23 -9.56
CA SER A 116 -10.96 -13.47 -10.34
C SER A 116 -12.30 -13.50 -11.06
N ASP A 117 -12.40 -14.33 -12.09
CA ASP A 117 -13.64 -14.50 -12.87
C ASP A 117 -14.77 -15.17 -12.08
N GLN A 118 -14.44 -15.88 -11.00
CA GLN A 118 -15.44 -16.48 -10.10
C GLN A 118 -16.01 -15.43 -9.14
N ARG A 119 -16.73 -14.45 -9.68
CA ARG A 119 -17.32 -13.32 -8.95
C ARG A 119 -18.77 -13.64 -8.63
N LYS A 120 -19.02 -14.49 -7.63
CA LYS A 120 -20.42 -14.86 -7.27
C LYS A 120 -20.75 -14.31 -5.88
N GLY A 121 -21.91 -13.70 -5.76
CA GLY A 121 -22.47 -13.27 -4.49
C GLY A 121 -23.22 -11.94 -4.59
N VAL A 122 -24.13 -11.78 -3.66
CA VAL A 122 -24.90 -10.55 -3.48
C VAL A 122 -24.92 -10.17 -2.00
N ARG A 123 -25.07 -8.89 -1.68
CA ARG A 123 -25.23 -8.39 -0.33
C ARG A 123 -26.28 -7.31 -0.27
N LYS A 124 -27.19 -7.42 0.70
CA LYS A 124 -28.18 -6.40 1.01
C LYS A 124 -27.51 -5.26 1.80
N VAL A 125 -27.72 -4.05 1.37
CA VAL A 125 -27.22 -2.85 2.01
C VAL A 125 -28.31 -1.78 2.09
N VAL A 126 -28.16 -0.84 3.03
CA VAL A 126 -28.99 0.35 3.12
C VAL A 126 -28.17 1.55 2.67
N GLY A 127 -28.74 2.34 1.78
CA GLY A 127 -28.18 3.60 1.30
C GLY A 127 -29.27 4.66 1.16
N ILE A 128 -28.88 5.82 0.64
CA ILE A 128 -29.82 6.89 0.32
C ILE A 128 -30.11 6.83 -1.18
N ASP A 129 -31.39 6.71 -1.52
CA ASP A 129 -31.83 6.80 -2.91
C ASP A 129 -31.55 8.20 -3.45
N CYS A 130 -30.84 8.28 -4.57
CA CYS A 130 -30.40 9.57 -5.13
C CYS A 130 -31.54 10.38 -5.75
N ILE A 131 -32.73 9.79 -5.97
CA ILE A 131 -33.89 10.45 -6.57
C ILE A 131 -34.81 10.99 -5.47
N SER A 132 -35.23 10.10 -4.54
CA SER A 132 -36.16 10.45 -3.45
C SER A 132 -35.49 11.09 -2.23
N GLY A 133 -34.19 10.91 -2.06
CA GLY A 133 -33.46 11.33 -0.85
C GLY A 133 -33.75 10.47 0.39
N LEU A 134 -34.52 9.40 0.27
CA LEU A 134 -34.94 8.56 1.38
C LEU A 134 -34.04 7.34 1.53
N PRO A 135 -33.93 6.75 2.73
CA PRO A 135 -33.24 5.48 2.92
C PRO A 135 -33.92 4.38 2.11
N ARG A 136 -33.11 3.59 1.40
CA ARG A 136 -33.57 2.43 0.61
C ARG A 136 -32.65 1.24 0.81
N GLU A 137 -33.23 0.06 0.91
CA GLU A 137 -32.49 -1.18 0.83
C GLU A 137 -32.27 -1.60 -0.63
N GLU A 138 -31.07 -2.14 -0.91
CA GLU A 138 -30.72 -2.62 -2.24
C GLU A 138 -29.83 -3.85 -2.14
N VAL A 139 -29.92 -4.73 -3.13
CA VAL A 139 -29.11 -5.95 -3.25
C VAL A 139 -27.97 -5.69 -4.23
N ILE A 140 -26.78 -5.55 -3.70
CA ILE A 140 -25.58 -5.24 -4.48
C ILE A 140 -24.89 -6.52 -4.92
N SER A 141 -24.61 -6.63 -6.22
CA SER A 141 -23.84 -7.73 -6.80
C SER A 141 -22.34 -7.55 -6.58
N SER A 142 -21.63 -8.67 -6.37
CA SER A 142 -20.17 -8.70 -6.31
C SER A 142 -19.50 -8.16 -7.59
N TYR A 143 -20.14 -8.27 -8.74
CA TYR A 143 -19.62 -7.71 -9.99
C TYR A 143 -19.40 -6.19 -9.89
N VAL A 144 -20.39 -5.46 -9.36
CA VAL A 144 -20.29 -4.00 -9.22
C VAL A 144 -19.21 -3.59 -8.24
N VAL A 145 -19.07 -4.33 -7.14
CA VAL A 145 -18.01 -4.11 -6.15
C VAL A 145 -16.63 -4.33 -6.79
N ASN A 146 -16.48 -5.41 -7.56
CA ASN A 146 -15.23 -5.74 -8.21
C ASN A 146 -14.87 -4.78 -9.35
N ASP A 147 -15.86 -4.28 -10.11
CA ASP A 147 -15.62 -3.26 -11.12
C ASP A 147 -15.04 -1.98 -10.50
N GLY A 148 -15.60 -1.53 -9.35
CA GLY A 148 -15.05 -0.41 -8.61
C GLY A 148 -13.62 -0.65 -8.10
N ILE A 149 -13.29 -1.87 -7.69
CA ILE A 149 -11.92 -2.24 -7.28
C ILE A 149 -10.99 -2.26 -8.50
N MET A 150 -11.42 -2.87 -9.60
CA MET A 150 -10.63 -3.04 -10.81
C MET A 150 -10.19 -1.72 -11.42
N ASN A 151 -11.02 -0.69 -11.39
CA ASN A 151 -10.64 0.65 -11.86
C ASN A 151 -9.34 1.13 -11.18
N CYS A 152 -9.26 1.00 -9.86
CA CYS A 152 -8.07 1.40 -9.10
C CYS A 152 -6.89 0.44 -9.32
N VAL A 153 -7.14 -0.86 -9.37
CA VAL A 153 -6.09 -1.88 -9.54
C VAL A 153 -5.45 -1.79 -10.91
N ASN A 154 -6.25 -1.51 -11.96
CA ASN A 154 -5.75 -1.30 -13.32
C ASN A 154 -4.79 -0.09 -13.38
N GLU A 155 -5.16 1.01 -12.73
CA GLU A 155 -4.32 2.21 -12.67
C GLU A 155 -3.02 1.92 -11.90
N ILE A 156 -3.09 1.22 -10.76
CA ILE A 156 -1.90 0.78 -10.02
C ILE A 156 -1.01 -0.11 -10.90
N ALA A 157 -1.58 -1.09 -11.61
CA ALA A 157 -0.83 -2.01 -12.47
C ALA A 157 -0.15 -1.27 -13.64
N SER A 158 -0.84 -0.32 -14.27
CA SER A 158 -0.29 0.52 -15.34
C SER A 158 0.88 1.38 -14.84
N GLU A 159 0.72 2.02 -13.68
CA GLU A 159 1.76 2.82 -13.05
C GLU A 159 2.97 1.99 -12.63
N MET A 160 2.72 0.75 -12.16
CA MET A 160 3.77 -0.20 -11.82
C MET A 160 4.55 -0.63 -13.07
N LYS A 161 3.87 -0.91 -14.17
CA LYS A 161 4.51 -1.25 -15.44
C LYS A 161 5.39 -0.11 -15.95
N THR A 162 4.88 1.12 -15.93
CA THR A 162 5.65 2.32 -16.29
C THR A 162 6.86 2.52 -15.37
N PHE A 163 6.73 2.18 -14.09
CA PHE A 163 7.84 2.25 -13.14
C PHE A 163 8.92 1.20 -13.47
N LEU A 164 8.51 -0.04 -13.77
CA LEU A 164 9.42 -1.14 -14.14
C LEU A 164 10.20 -0.85 -15.44
N GLU A 165 9.60 -0.15 -16.40
CA GLU A 165 10.26 0.24 -17.65
C GLU A 165 11.40 1.26 -17.46
N ARG A 166 11.44 1.96 -16.32
CA ARG A 166 12.47 2.95 -15.96
C ARG A 166 13.63 2.38 -15.15
N ILE A 167 13.55 1.11 -14.79
CA ILE A 167 14.58 0.45 -13.96
C ILE A 167 15.74 0.02 -14.87
N PRO A 168 17.00 0.17 -14.42
CA PRO A 168 18.16 -0.34 -15.16
C PRO A 168 18.02 -1.83 -15.48
N PRO A 169 18.39 -2.29 -16.69
CA PRO A 169 18.17 -3.67 -17.13
C PRO A 169 18.74 -4.74 -16.20
N GLN A 170 19.89 -4.47 -15.58
CA GLN A 170 20.52 -5.40 -14.64
C GLN A 170 19.66 -5.64 -13.40
N ILE A 171 19.09 -4.58 -12.83
CA ILE A 171 18.20 -4.65 -11.67
C ILE A 171 16.87 -5.30 -12.06
N SER A 172 16.31 -4.93 -13.24
CA SER A 172 15.09 -5.52 -13.76
C SER A 172 15.21 -7.03 -13.96
N TYR A 173 16.35 -7.51 -14.47
CA TYR A 173 16.64 -8.94 -14.63
C TYR A 173 16.67 -9.68 -13.28
N HIS A 174 17.25 -9.05 -12.25
CA HIS A 174 17.29 -9.64 -10.91
C HIS A 174 15.88 -9.71 -10.30
N ILE A 175 15.10 -8.61 -10.40
CA ILE A 175 13.71 -8.58 -9.92
C ILE A 175 12.86 -9.62 -10.65
N ALA A 176 13.08 -9.86 -11.94
CA ALA A 176 12.36 -10.88 -12.69
C ALA A 176 12.61 -12.31 -12.14
N LYS A 177 13.81 -12.56 -11.61
CA LYS A 177 14.15 -13.86 -10.97
C LYS A 177 13.63 -13.99 -9.55
N GLN A 178 13.76 -12.95 -8.74
CA GLN A 178 13.39 -12.98 -7.32
C GLN A 178 11.92 -12.68 -7.08
N GLY A 179 11.28 -11.94 -7.98
CA GLY A 179 9.94 -11.42 -7.82
C GLY A 179 9.89 -10.08 -7.08
N ILE A 180 8.73 -9.45 -7.11
CA ILE A 180 8.42 -8.18 -6.45
C ILE A 180 7.85 -8.46 -5.06
N TYR A 181 8.41 -7.87 -4.04
CA TYR A 181 7.91 -7.97 -2.67
C TYR A 181 6.75 -6.98 -2.48
N ILE A 182 5.59 -7.48 -2.06
CA ILE A 182 4.39 -6.66 -1.94
C ILE A 182 3.72 -6.82 -0.58
N THR A 183 3.36 -5.70 0.04
CA THR A 183 2.73 -5.61 1.34
C THR A 183 1.67 -4.50 1.40
N GLY A 184 1.11 -4.27 2.58
CA GLY A 184 0.07 -3.27 2.81
C GLY A 184 -1.33 -3.86 2.93
N GLY A 185 -2.25 -3.13 3.55
CA GLY A 185 -3.60 -3.62 3.83
C GLY A 185 -4.45 -3.94 2.59
N SER A 186 -4.15 -3.34 1.44
CA SER A 186 -4.88 -3.59 0.19
C SER A 186 -4.48 -4.92 -0.45
N THR A 187 -3.34 -5.51 -0.07
CA THR A 187 -2.92 -6.82 -0.58
C THR A 187 -3.75 -8.00 -0.04
N ARG A 188 -4.65 -7.74 0.92
CA ARG A 188 -5.66 -8.73 1.34
C ARG A 188 -6.70 -9.07 0.26
N LEU A 189 -6.71 -8.36 -0.87
CA LEU A 189 -7.59 -8.68 -1.99
C LEU A 189 -7.20 -10.02 -2.60
N PRO A 190 -8.11 -11.03 -2.59
CA PRO A 190 -7.81 -12.33 -3.18
C PRO A 190 -7.45 -12.23 -4.67
N TYR A 191 -6.42 -12.97 -5.08
CA TYR A 191 -5.88 -13.04 -6.45
C TYR A 191 -5.24 -11.75 -6.98
N LEU A 192 -4.91 -10.81 -6.09
CA LEU A 192 -4.19 -9.59 -6.48
C LEU A 192 -2.82 -9.91 -7.09
N ASP A 193 -2.09 -10.84 -6.48
CA ASP A 193 -0.81 -11.35 -6.96
C ASP A 193 -0.88 -11.88 -8.40
N LYS A 194 -1.86 -12.74 -8.66
CA LYS A 194 -2.07 -13.33 -9.99
C LYS A 194 -2.45 -12.27 -11.02
N TYR A 195 -3.29 -11.32 -10.62
CA TYR A 195 -3.70 -10.24 -11.50
C TYR A 195 -2.52 -9.33 -11.87
N LEU A 196 -1.76 -8.88 -10.88
CA LEU A 196 -0.58 -8.06 -11.11
C LEU A 196 0.50 -8.81 -11.92
N ALA A 197 0.70 -10.11 -11.66
CA ALA A 197 1.62 -10.94 -12.42
C ALA A 197 1.22 -11.06 -13.90
N SER A 198 -0.06 -11.28 -14.19
CA SER A 198 -0.55 -11.33 -15.57
C SER A 198 -0.40 -10.00 -16.31
N TYR A 199 -0.48 -8.87 -15.62
CA TYR A 199 -0.38 -7.53 -16.21
C TYR A 199 1.07 -7.07 -16.42
N THR A 200 1.95 -7.35 -15.44
CA THR A 200 3.33 -6.84 -15.43
C THR A 200 4.35 -7.83 -15.99
N GLY A 201 4.04 -9.13 -15.99
CA GLY A 201 4.96 -10.21 -16.36
C GLY A 201 5.94 -10.60 -15.24
N PHE A 202 5.82 -10.05 -14.04
CA PHE A 202 6.66 -10.36 -12.88
C PHE A 202 5.91 -11.20 -11.85
N THR A 203 6.63 -11.99 -11.08
CA THR A 203 6.07 -12.71 -9.92
C THR A 203 6.00 -11.81 -8.70
N PHE A 204 5.08 -12.10 -7.77
CA PHE A 204 4.88 -11.32 -6.55
C PHE A 204 5.01 -12.18 -5.31
N ASN A 205 5.87 -11.74 -4.39
CA ASN A 205 6.04 -12.31 -3.06
C ASN A 205 5.14 -11.55 -2.08
N MET A 206 4.01 -12.16 -1.70
CA MET A 206 3.02 -11.54 -0.83
C MET A 206 3.43 -11.61 0.63
N SER A 207 3.30 -10.51 1.37
CA SER A 207 3.52 -10.49 2.82
C SER A 207 2.25 -10.86 3.57
N ASP A 208 2.35 -11.78 4.52
CA ASP A 208 1.26 -12.13 5.45
C ASP A 208 1.08 -11.09 6.57
N LEU A 209 1.98 -10.10 6.64
CA LEU A 209 1.92 -9.05 7.65
C LEU A 209 0.96 -7.92 7.30
N TYR A 210 0.63 -7.76 6.02
CA TYR A 210 -0.27 -6.75 5.49
C TYR A 210 0.02 -5.34 6.05
N GLU A 211 -0.95 -4.73 6.75
CA GLU A 211 -0.82 -3.41 7.37
C GLU A 211 0.17 -3.35 8.55
N LYS A 212 0.61 -4.50 9.06
CA LYS A 212 1.57 -4.60 10.17
C LYS A 212 3.02 -4.66 9.72
N SER A 213 3.28 -4.71 8.42
CA SER A 213 4.62 -4.89 7.86
C SER A 213 5.61 -3.85 8.39
N ALA A 214 5.31 -2.57 8.27
CA ALA A 214 6.19 -1.50 8.73
C ALA A 214 6.51 -1.60 10.25
N VAL A 215 5.51 -1.95 11.07
CA VAL A 215 5.71 -2.13 12.52
C VAL A 215 6.60 -3.33 12.80
N SER A 216 6.40 -4.44 12.10
CA SER A 216 7.25 -5.63 12.23
C SER A 216 8.70 -5.35 11.81
N GLY A 217 8.91 -4.57 10.75
CA GLY A 217 10.25 -4.14 10.35
C GLY A 217 10.94 -3.28 11.41
N LEU A 218 10.20 -2.33 12.01
CA LEU A 218 10.72 -1.53 13.13
C LEU A 218 11.09 -2.39 14.34
N GLU A 219 10.28 -3.39 14.66
CA GLU A 219 10.57 -4.35 15.74
C GLU A 219 11.91 -5.07 15.50
N LYS A 220 12.17 -5.52 14.25
CA LYS A 220 13.46 -6.13 13.88
C LYS A 220 14.64 -5.17 14.09
N ILE A 221 14.48 -3.89 13.70
CA ILE A 221 15.53 -2.85 13.90
C ILE A 221 15.80 -2.61 15.38
N ILE A 222 14.77 -2.60 16.23
CA ILE A 222 14.93 -2.39 17.68
C ILE A 222 15.68 -3.56 18.30
N LYS A 223 15.31 -4.79 17.94
CA LYS A 223 15.88 -6.02 18.50
C LYS A 223 17.30 -6.31 18.01
N ASN A 224 17.64 -5.93 16.78
CA ASN A 224 18.95 -6.20 16.18
C ASN A 224 19.79 -4.93 16.09
N LYS A 225 20.98 -4.94 16.74
CA LYS A 225 21.90 -3.79 16.75
C LYS A 225 22.45 -3.45 15.35
N GLU A 226 22.70 -4.46 14.52
CA GLU A 226 23.23 -4.28 13.15
C GLU A 226 22.24 -3.55 12.24
N LEU A 227 20.94 -3.81 12.43
CA LEU A 227 19.88 -3.14 11.64
C LEU A 227 19.64 -1.69 12.05
N ARG A 228 20.19 -1.24 13.20
CA ARG A 228 20.06 0.15 13.64
C ARG A 228 20.74 1.16 12.73
N LYS A 229 21.64 0.72 11.84
CA LYS A 229 22.21 1.57 10.78
C LYS A 229 21.13 2.20 9.87
N TRP A 230 19.95 1.57 9.77
CA TRP A 230 18.80 2.04 8.99
C TRP A 230 17.91 3.06 9.73
N ALA A 231 18.17 3.26 11.02
CA ALA A 231 17.44 4.22 11.84
C ALA A 231 18.17 5.56 11.86
N MET A 232 17.63 6.55 11.15
CA MET A 232 18.22 7.87 11.02
C MET A 232 17.95 8.71 12.28
N PRO A 233 18.99 9.24 12.94
CA PRO A 233 18.81 10.21 14.02
C PRO A 233 18.34 11.54 13.41
N VAL A 234 17.34 12.16 14.02
CA VAL A 234 16.95 13.52 13.62
C VAL A 234 17.94 14.51 14.23
N LYS A 235 18.73 15.16 13.40
CA LYS A 235 19.65 16.22 13.84
C LYS A 235 18.83 17.41 14.37
N GLN A 236 18.87 17.63 15.68
CA GLN A 236 18.45 18.90 16.27
C GLN A 236 19.48 19.96 15.85
N ARG A 237 19.12 20.92 14.99
CA ARG A 237 19.88 22.18 14.97
C ARG A 237 19.63 22.85 16.33
N LYS A 238 20.67 22.96 17.16
CA LYS A 238 20.64 23.90 18.28
C LYS A 238 20.33 25.27 17.67
N LEU A 239 19.24 25.89 18.13
CA LEU A 239 18.93 27.29 17.91
C LEU A 239 19.97 28.10 18.66
#